data_8835a67c9074b6507d0eda866cc75721
#
_entry.id   8835a67c9074b6507d0eda866cc75721
#
_cell.length_a   1.000
_cell.length_b   1.000
_cell.length_c   1.000
_cell.angle_alpha   90.00
_cell.angle_beta   90.00
_cell.angle_gamma   90.00
#
_symmetry.space_group_name_H-M   'P 1'
#
loop_
_entity.id
_entity.type
_entity.pdbx_description
1 polymer ?
#
loop_
_entity_poly.entity_id
_entity_poly.type
_entity_poly.pdbx_seq_one_letter_code
_entity_poly.pdbx_strand_id
1 'polypeptide(L)'
;EDSGTKVEDGIVIEDEIGNQFVWIPTGIYKTTNGEKTNSLSRRTFTEAEAIEVGGDDLIEQYYYGEGNKNSVAKEQIEAFKISVATHGGFYIGRYEAGTEVKRTEEGDTLTIPLVQANKNAYVYVTRNQAKIQSEAMYSGNRYVIGELISSYAWDTALNFICQNSSHGYILATTTNSTYGNLGTNTIELTGVYEADNYSNIHDILGNCKEWTTEYSSSSEAPCVDRGGNFLHDNYYAAVRGSGDMLGSVPGYSFRLQLYIK
;
A
#
# COMPACT_ATOMS: atom_id res chain seq x y z
N GLU A 1 22.01 -6.95 -3.40
CA GLU A 1 21.44 -6.72 -4.75
C GLU A 1 21.68 -7.98 -5.58
N ASP A 2 20.61 -8.60 -6.01
CA ASP A 2 20.69 -9.68 -6.97
C ASP A 2 21.08 -9.05 -8.32
N SER A 3 22.29 -9.35 -8.81
CA SER A 3 22.94 -8.71 -9.98
C SER A 3 22.21 -8.89 -11.32
N GLY A 4 20.99 -9.35 -11.30
CA GLY A 4 20.11 -9.56 -12.43
C GLY A 4 18.74 -8.91 -12.36
N THR A 5 18.36 -8.29 -11.21
CA THR A 5 17.04 -7.67 -11.07
C THR A 5 16.98 -6.35 -11.83
N LYS A 6 16.02 -6.22 -12.72
CA LYS A 6 15.75 -4.99 -13.47
C LYS A 6 14.81 -4.10 -12.68
N VAL A 7 14.86 -2.78 -12.91
CA VAL A 7 13.98 -1.82 -12.22
C VAL A 7 12.50 -2.17 -12.44
N GLU A 8 12.14 -2.53 -13.67
CA GLU A 8 10.76 -2.91 -14.02
C GLU A 8 10.25 -4.18 -13.32
N ASP A 9 11.14 -5.05 -12.86
CA ASP A 9 10.79 -6.26 -12.12
C ASP A 9 10.52 -5.97 -10.63
N GLY A 10 10.81 -4.74 -10.17
CA GLY A 10 10.72 -4.33 -8.77
C GLY A 10 11.97 -4.73 -7.97
N ILE A 11 12.84 -3.76 -7.68
CA ILE A 11 14.03 -3.99 -6.85
C ILE A 11 13.60 -4.20 -5.40
N VAL A 12 13.95 -5.35 -4.84
CA VAL A 12 13.64 -5.70 -3.44
C VAL A 12 14.83 -5.40 -2.56
N ILE A 13 14.56 -4.76 -1.42
CA ILE A 13 15.49 -4.67 -0.30
C ILE A 13 14.94 -5.49 0.87
N GLU A 14 15.84 -6.00 1.71
CA GLU A 14 15.50 -6.76 2.90
C GLU A 14 16.25 -6.20 4.10
N ASP A 15 15.57 -6.09 5.25
CA ASP A 15 16.20 -5.71 6.50
C ASP A 15 16.77 -6.93 7.25
N GLU A 16 17.48 -6.69 8.36
CA GLU A 16 18.17 -7.73 9.15
C GLU A 16 17.25 -8.82 9.71
N ILE A 17 15.96 -8.57 9.80
CA ILE A 17 14.97 -9.54 10.32
C ILE A 17 14.06 -10.11 9.23
N GLY A 18 14.37 -9.83 7.96
CA GLY A 18 13.69 -10.42 6.79
C GLY A 18 12.47 -9.65 6.29
N ASN A 19 12.24 -8.40 6.71
CA ASN A 19 11.21 -7.59 6.11
C ASN A 19 11.64 -7.10 4.72
N GLN A 20 10.75 -7.21 3.75
CA GLN A 20 11.03 -6.95 2.35
C GLN A 20 10.22 -5.77 1.83
N PHE A 21 10.89 -4.90 1.10
CA PHE A 21 10.28 -3.71 0.49
C PHE A 21 10.71 -3.59 -0.96
N VAL A 22 9.81 -3.08 -1.79
CA VAL A 22 10.02 -2.89 -3.23
C VAL A 22 10.25 -1.41 -3.52
N TRP A 23 11.32 -1.11 -4.26
CA TRP A 23 11.60 0.23 -4.75
C TRP A 23 10.63 0.64 -5.84
N ILE A 24 10.00 1.78 -5.66
CA ILE A 24 9.12 2.43 -6.64
C ILE A 24 9.84 3.67 -7.17
N PRO A 25 10.36 3.62 -8.40
CA PRO A 25 11.02 4.77 -9.01
C PRO A 25 10.02 5.89 -9.32
N THR A 26 10.48 7.13 -9.19
CA THR A 26 9.77 8.32 -9.65
C THR A 26 10.66 9.14 -10.60
N GLY A 27 10.04 9.91 -11.49
CA GLY A 27 10.74 10.56 -12.60
C GLY A 27 10.94 9.59 -13.76
N ILE A 28 11.98 9.81 -14.54
CA ILE A 28 12.34 8.97 -15.70
C ILE A 28 13.20 7.81 -15.20
N TYR A 29 12.83 6.59 -15.55
CA TYR A 29 13.61 5.39 -15.25
C TYR A 29 13.78 4.50 -16.48
N LYS A 30 14.87 3.77 -16.52
CA LYS A 30 15.23 2.88 -17.65
C LYS A 30 14.67 1.49 -17.43
N THR A 31 14.12 0.92 -18.49
CA THR A 31 13.66 -0.47 -18.57
C THR A 31 14.28 -1.16 -19.75
N THR A 32 14.10 -2.46 -19.88
CA THR A 32 14.53 -3.23 -21.05
C THR A 32 13.92 -2.71 -22.35
N ASN A 33 12.70 -2.17 -22.27
CA ASN A 33 11.93 -1.68 -23.41
C ASN A 33 12.01 -0.16 -23.62
N GLY A 34 13.00 0.51 -23.03
CA GLY A 34 13.19 1.95 -23.12
C GLY A 34 12.96 2.70 -21.82
N GLU A 35 12.80 4.02 -21.94
CA GLU A 35 12.54 4.87 -20.78
C GLU A 35 11.04 4.97 -20.49
N LYS A 36 10.69 4.99 -19.19
CA LYS A 36 9.33 5.23 -18.68
C LYS A 36 9.36 6.37 -17.69
N THR A 37 8.22 6.97 -17.48
CA THR A 37 8.06 8.06 -16.51
C THR A 37 6.99 7.66 -15.49
N ASN A 38 7.31 7.80 -14.20
CA ASN A 38 6.38 7.57 -13.12
C ASN A 38 6.46 8.75 -12.14
N SER A 39 5.45 9.59 -12.10
CA SER A 39 5.37 10.73 -11.18
C SER A 39 4.71 10.34 -9.87
N LEU A 40 5.16 10.91 -8.76
CA LEU A 40 4.47 10.79 -7.49
C LEU A 40 3.16 11.57 -7.56
N SER A 41 2.05 10.88 -7.78
CA SER A 41 0.74 11.52 -7.90
C SER A 41 -0.38 10.55 -7.57
N ARG A 42 -1.54 11.11 -7.25
CA ARG A 42 -2.78 10.32 -7.17
C ARG A 42 -3.37 10.20 -8.56
N ARG A 43 -4.02 9.06 -8.81
CA ARG A 43 -4.54 8.74 -10.13
C ARG A 43 -5.92 8.12 -10.09
N THR A 44 -6.64 8.31 -11.18
CA THR A 44 -7.70 7.42 -11.63
C THR A 44 -7.15 6.51 -12.72
N PHE A 45 -7.69 5.29 -12.80
CA PHE A 45 -7.22 4.27 -13.73
C PHE A 45 -8.34 3.91 -14.71
N THR A 46 -7.96 3.70 -15.96
CA THR A 46 -8.78 3.10 -17.01
C THR A 46 -8.10 1.82 -17.52
N GLU A 47 -8.75 1.07 -18.39
CA GLU A 47 -8.16 -0.13 -19.00
C GLU A 47 -6.92 0.15 -19.86
N ALA A 48 -6.65 1.41 -20.19
CA ALA A 48 -5.58 1.80 -21.09
C ALA A 48 -4.52 2.72 -20.45
N GLU A 49 -4.90 3.48 -19.43
CA GLU A 49 -4.04 4.53 -18.87
C GLU A 49 -4.33 4.85 -17.40
N ALA A 50 -3.36 5.47 -16.75
CA ALA A 50 -3.49 6.06 -15.42
C ALA A 50 -3.44 7.59 -15.55
N ILE A 51 -4.51 8.26 -15.14
CA ILE A 51 -4.70 9.71 -15.28
C ILE A 51 -4.41 10.36 -13.94
N GLU A 52 -3.49 11.31 -13.91
CA GLU A 52 -3.20 12.08 -12.69
C GLU A 52 -4.40 12.91 -12.26
N VAL A 53 -4.74 12.83 -11.00
CA VAL A 53 -5.78 13.64 -10.39
C VAL A 53 -5.12 14.85 -9.75
N GLY A 54 -5.36 16.03 -10.34
CA GLY A 54 -4.87 17.30 -9.80
C GLY A 54 -5.80 17.86 -8.72
N GLY A 55 -5.22 18.69 -7.84
CA GLY A 55 -5.97 19.50 -6.89
C GLY A 55 -6.03 18.93 -5.47
N ASP A 56 -6.55 19.78 -4.58
CA ASP A 56 -6.69 19.50 -3.14
C ASP A 56 -7.90 18.62 -2.80
N ASP A 57 -8.62 18.14 -3.80
CA ASP A 57 -9.93 17.49 -3.66
C ASP A 57 -9.88 16.11 -2.97
N LEU A 58 -8.69 15.53 -2.85
CA LEU A 58 -8.48 14.31 -2.10
C LEU A 58 -7.40 14.59 -1.05
N ILE A 59 -7.82 14.95 0.12
CA ILE A 59 -6.91 15.36 1.19
C ILE A 59 -6.38 14.11 1.89
N GLU A 60 -5.05 13.94 1.88
CA GLU A 60 -4.41 13.02 2.80
C GLU A 60 -4.64 13.54 4.21
N GLN A 61 -5.45 12.86 4.99
CA GLN A 61 -5.73 13.26 6.37
C GLN A 61 -5.57 12.07 7.29
N TYR A 62 -4.73 12.25 8.31
CA TYR A 62 -4.76 11.43 9.50
C TYR A 62 -5.84 11.97 10.41
N TYR A 63 -7.09 11.53 10.20
CA TYR A 63 -8.18 12.01 11.00
C TYR A 63 -8.37 11.16 12.25
N TYR A 64 -8.46 11.83 13.40
CA TYR A 64 -8.76 11.24 14.70
C TYR A 64 -9.83 12.01 15.48
N GLY A 65 -10.74 12.67 14.81
CA GLY A 65 -11.89 13.31 15.45
C GLY A 65 -11.60 14.54 16.30
N GLU A 66 -10.34 14.93 16.50
CA GLU A 66 -9.99 16.05 17.38
C GLU A 66 -8.96 16.97 16.71
N GLY A 67 -9.26 18.27 16.68
CA GLY A 67 -8.59 19.35 15.96
C GLY A 67 -7.06 19.26 15.84
N ASN A 68 -6.46 20.03 14.94
CA ASN A 68 -5.01 20.18 14.64
C ASN A 68 -4.24 18.95 14.11
N LYS A 69 -4.84 17.77 13.98
CA LYS A 69 -4.17 16.57 13.45
C LYS A 69 -3.96 16.63 11.93
N ASN A 70 -4.69 17.49 11.24
CA ASN A 70 -4.51 17.74 9.82
C ASN A 70 -3.15 18.41 9.49
N SER A 71 -2.57 19.19 10.42
CA SER A 71 -1.24 19.77 10.22
C SER A 71 -0.15 18.71 10.23
N VAL A 72 -0.22 17.75 11.15
CA VAL A 72 0.74 16.64 11.21
C VAL A 72 0.68 15.78 9.94
N ALA A 73 -0.51 15.46 9.47
CA ALA A 73 -0.68 14.71 8.23
C ALA A 73 -0.10 15.47 7.04
N LYS A 74 -0.34 16.77 6.97
CA LYS A 74 0.21 17.62 5.91
C LYS A 74 1.73 17.66 5.97
N GLU A 75 2.31 17.82 7.14
CA GLU A 75 3.77 17.82 7.32
C GLU A 75 4.39 16.48 6.91
N GLN A 76 3.78 15.35 7.28
CA GLN A 76 4.26 14.02 6.89
C GLN A 76 4.20 13.81 5.37
N ILE A 77 3.11 14.18 4.72
CA ILE A 77 2.98 14.09 3.27
C ILE A 77 3.98 15.00 2.55
N GLU A 78 4.20 16.21 3.03
CA GLU A 78 5.22 17.10 2.44
C GLU A 78 6.63 16.54 2.65
N ALA A 79 6.96 16.00 3.82
CA ALA A 79 8.24 15.35 4.06
C ALA A 79 8.47 14.15 3.13
N PHE A 80 7.43 13.33 2.95
CA PHE A 80 7.43 12.23 1.98
C PHE A 80 7.70 12.72 0.55
N LYS A 81 6.95 13.72 0.08
CA LYS A 81 7.12 14.29 -1.26
C LYS A 81 8.53 14.87 -1.47
N ILE A 82 9.07 15.57 -0.49
CA ILE A 82 10.44 16.12 -0.54
C ILE A 82 11.46 15.00 -0.64
N SER A 83 11.32 13.95 0.18
CA SER A 83 12.20 12.78 0.12
C SER A 83 12.16 12.11 -1.24
N VAL A 84 10.96 11.84 -1.76
CA VAL A 84 10.77 11.20 -3.07
C VAL A 84 11.38 12.03 -4.19
N ALA A 85 11.19 13.35 -4.17
CA ALA A 85 11.79 14.25 -5.16
C ALA A 85 13.33 14.27 -5.06
N THR A 86 13.86 14.15 -3.85
CA THR A 86 15.33 14.19 -3.60
C THR A 86 15.99 12.88 -4.02
N HIS A 87 15.36 11.74 -3.74
CA HIS A 87 15.96 10.42 -3.90
C HIS A 87 15.48 9.65 -5.13
N GLY A 88 14.50 10.20 -5.89
CA GLY A 88 13.99 9.61 -7.12
C GLY A 88 13.07 8.41 -6.93
N GLY A 89 12.49 8.26 -5.74
CA GLY A 89 11.56 7.18 -5.44
C GLY A 89 11.38 6.92 -3.94
N PHE A 90 10.67 5.85 -3.65
CA PHE A 90 10.36 5.39 -2.29
C PHE A 90 10.20 3.87 -2.29
N TYR A 91 9.97 3.28 -1.14
CA TYR A 91 9.71 1.86 -1.00
C TYR A 91 8.29 1.61 -0.48
N ILE A 92 7.68 0.52 -0.92
CA ILE A 92 6.46 -0.02 -0.30
C ILE A 92 6.70 -1.43 0.21
N GLY A 93 5.91 -1.86 1.17
CA GLY A 93 5.92 -3.26 1.61
C GLY A 93 5.71 -4.19 0.42
N ARG A 94 6.60 -5.19 0.28
CA ARG A 94 6.45 -6.23 -0.75
C ARG A 94 5.15 -7.00 -0.57
N TYR A 95 4.73 -7.17 0.68
CA TYR A 95 3.51 -7.83 1.12
C TYR A 95 2.64 -6.86 1.91
N GLU A 96 1.35 -7.15 2.04
CA GLU A 96 0.55 -6.54 3.10
C GLU A 96 1.17 -6.82 4.47
N ALA A 97 0.81 -6.05 5.48
CA ALA A 97 1.33 -6.25 6.83
C ALA A 97 0.93 -7.62 7.40
N GLY A 98 1.87 -8.30 8.00
CA GLY A 98 1.69 -9.61 8.61
C GLY A 98 2.03 -9.64 10.10
N THR A 99 1.65 -10.74 10.75
CA THR A 99 1.97 -11.05 12.16
C THR A 99 2.38 -12.51 12.32
N GLU A 100 3.20 -12.81 13.33
CA GLU A 100 3.50 -14.22 13.69
C GLU A 100 2.27 -14.93 14.25
N VAL A 101 1.55 -14.27 15.15
CA VAL A 101 0.37 -14.83 15.81
C VAL A 101 -0.88 -14.31 15.12
N LYS A 102 -1.72 -15.24 14.66
CA LYS A 102 -2.99 -14.90 14.03
C LYS A 102 -3.86 -14.07 14.97
N ARG A 103 -4.29 -12.92 14.49
CA ARG A 103 -5.29 -12.09 15.19
C ARG A 103 -6.69 -12.60 14.87
N THR A 104 -7.53 -12.65 15.88
CA THR A 104 -8.89 -13.21 15.78
C THR A 104 -9.96 -12.24 16.26
N GLU A 105 -9.55 -11.17 16.97
CA GLU A 105 -10.45 -10.14 17.47
C GLU A 105 -9.72 -8.81 17.67
N GLU A 106 -10.45 -7.73 17.86
CA GLU A 106 -9.90 -6.39 18.05
C GLU A 106 -9.05 -6.27 19.32
N GLY A 107 -9.42 -7.01 20.38
CA GLY A 107 -8.72 -7.01 21.68
C GLY A 107 -7.35 -7.68 21.66
N ASP A 108 -6.97 -8.37 20.58
CA ASP A 108 -5.67 -9.02 20.45
C ASP A 108 -4.53 -7.99 20.50
N THR A 109 -3.44 -8.38 21.15
CA THR A 109 -2.26 -7.54 21.32
C THR A 109 -1.73 -7.03 19.97
N LEU A 110 -1.52 -5.73 19.89
CA LEU A 110 -0.85 -5.11 18.75
C LEU A 110 0.67 -5.34 18.85
N THR A 111 1.26 -5.76 17.75
CA THR A 111 2.70 -6.00 17.62
C THR A 111 3.27 -5.17 16.47
N ILE A 112 4.58 -5.01 16.42
CA ILE A 112 5.24 -4.46 15.23
C ILE A 112 4.92 -5.36 14.03
N PRO A 113 4.48 -4.80 12.89
CA PRO A 113 4.14 -5.58 11.72
C PRO A 113 5.36 -6.26 11.10
N LEU A 114 5.11 -7.37 10.41
CA LEU A 114 6.10 -8.04 9.58
C LEU A 114 5.75 -7.83 8.10
N VAL A 115 6.72 -7.44 7.31
CA VAL A 115 6.57 -7.32 5.85
C VAL A 115 7.30 -8.51 5.20
N GLN A 116 6.74 -9.70 5.41
CA GLN A 116 7.35 -10.99 5.07
C GLN A 116 6.30 -11.91 4.43
N ALA A 117 6.73 -12.80 3.55
CA ALA A 117 5.88 -13.87 3.05
C ALA A 117 5.49 -14.87 4.15
N ASN A 118 4.38 -15.57 3.95
CA ASN A 118 3.91 -16.65 4.81
C ASN A 118 3.61 -16.22 6.26
N LYS A 119 3.17 -14.98 6.46
CA LYS A 119 2.69 -14.48 7.75
C LYS A 119 1.17 -14.42 7.77
N ASN A 120 0.58 -14.47 8.96
CA ASN A 120 -0.85 -14.19 9.07
C ASN A 120 -1.10 -12.73 8.73
N ALA A 121 -2.05 -12.43 7.85
CA ALA A 121 -2.43 -11.05 7.54
C ALA A 121 -2.78 -10.27 8.83
N TYR A 122 -2.33 -9.03 8.93
CA TYR A 122 -2.51 -8.20 10.14
C TYR A 122 -3.92 -7.59 10.17
N VAL A 123 -4.88 -8.44 10.49
CA VAL A 123 -6.31 -8.09 10.53
C VAL A 123 -6.78 -7.64 11.91
N TYR A 124 -8.06 -7.27 12.06
CA TYR A 124 -8.64 -6.72 13.28
C TYR A 124 -7.87 -5.49 13.79
N VAL A 125 -7.56 -4.59 12.88
CA VAL A 125 -6.80 -3.36 13.12
C VAL A 125 -7.57 -2.16 12.59
N THR A 126 -7.72 -1.13 13.41
CA THR A 126 -8.26 0.17 12.95
C THR A 126 -7.20 0.91 12.13
N ARG A 127 -7.59 1.86 11.30
CA ARG A 127 -6.64 2.70 10.57
C ARG A 127 -5.66 3.42 11.51
N ASN A 128 -6.11 3.88 12.68
CA ASN A 128 -5.24 4.51 13.67
C ASN A 128 -4.18 3.55 14.20
N GLN A 129 -4.58 2.34 14.54
CA GLN A 129 -3.65 1.31 14.98
C GLN A 129 -2.66 0.95 13.87
N ALA A 130 -3.13 0.79 12.63
CA ALA A 130 -2.27 0.54 11.47
C ALA A 130 -1.21 1.64 11.31
N LYS A 131 -1.62 2.92 11.43
CA LYS A 131 -0.69 4.06 11.40
C LYS A 131 0.36 3.97 12.50
N ILE A 132 -0.06 3.79 13.75
CA ILE A 132 0.85 3.72 14.90
C ILE A 132 1.85 2.57 14.74
N GLN A 133 1.40 1.41 14.30
CA GLN A 133 2.26 0.25 14.10
C GLN A 133 3.22 0.43 12.91
N SER A 134 2.79 1.08 11.85
CA SER A 134 3.66 1.41 10.72
C SER A 134 4.80 2.37 11.12
N GLU A 135 4.48 3.41 11.89
CA GLU A 135 5.47 4.37 12.39
C GLU A 135 6.43 3.74 13.42
N ALA A 136 5.93 2.81 14.23
CA ALA A 136 6.73 2.12 15.24
C ALA A 136 7.78 1.20 14.63
N MET A 137 7.55 0.63 13.45
CA MET A 137 8.43 -0.37 12.83
C MET A 137 9.87 0.11 12.66
N TYR A 138 10.06 1.36 12.25
CA TYR A 138 11.38 1.97 12.09
C TYR A 138 11.57 3.20 12.99
N SER A 139 10.86 3.24 14.12
CA SER A 139 11.01 4.32 15.10
C SER A 139 12.46 4.41 15.59
N GLY A 140 13.03 5.61 15.54
CA GLY A 140 14.44 5.83 15.90
C GLY A 140 15.47 5.45 14.84
N ASN A 141 15.08 4.87 13.71
CA ASN A 141 15.99 4.68 12.60
C ASN A 141 16.47 6.05 12.06
N ARG A 142 17.79 6.18 11.80
CA ARG A 142 18.39 7.45 11.38
C ARG A 142 18.30 7.70 9.88
N TYR A 143 17.97 6.70 9.08
CA TYR A 143 18.06 6.75 7.62
C TYR A 143 16.68 6.71 6.93
N VAL A 144 15.73 6.03 7.53
CA VAL A 144 14.41 5.84 6.94
C VAL A 144 13.29 6.18 7.91
N ILE A 145 12.14 6.50 7.32
CA ILE A 145 10.87 6.66 8.01
C ILE A 145 9.92 5.61 7.45
N GLY A 146 9.26 4.88 8.35
CA GLY A 146 8.15 3.98 8.02
C GLY A 146 6.82 4.64 8.36
N GLU A 147 5.85 4.55 7.46
CA GLU A 147 4.51 5.11 7.62
C GLU A 147 3.46 4.19 7.02
N LEU A 148 2.22 4.38 7.43
CA LEU A 148 1.07 3.82 6.72
C LEU A 148 1.05 4.36 5.29
N ILE A 149 0.81 3.49 4.32
CA ILE A 149 0.82 3.89 2.91
C ILE A 149 -0.17 5.02 2.61
N SER A 150 0.28 6.02 1.88
CA SER A 150 -0.55 7.12 1.38
C SER A 150 -1.18 6.76 0.04
N SER A 151 -2.26 7.46 -0.37
CA SER A 151 -2.80 7.27 -1.70
C SER A 151 -1.85 7.73 -2.81
N TYR A 152 -0.95 8.67 -2.52
CA TYR A 152 0.14 9.01 -3.44
C TYR A 152 1.06 7.82 -3.70
N ALA A 153 1.50 7.15 -2.63
CA ALA A 153 2.35 5.97 -2.74
C ALA A 153 1.62 4.80 -3.41
N TRP A 154 0.36 4.53 -3.01
CA TRP A 154 -0.46 3.47 -3.61
C TRP A 154 -0.63 3.66 -5.12
N ASP A 155 -1.12 4.82 -5.53
CA ASP A 155 -1.42 5.08 -6.94
C ASP A 155 -0.14 5.13 -7.79
N THR A 156 0.98 5.63 -7.24
CA THR A 156 2.27 5.63 -7.92
C THR A 156 2.83 4.20 -8.08
N ALA A 157 2.69 3.36 -7.05
CA ALA A 157 3.08 1.96 -7.12
C ALA A 157 2.19 1.16 -8.09
N LEU A 158 0.89 1.40 -8.07
CA LEU A 158 -0.03 0.76 -9.01
C LEU A 158 0.24 1.20 -10.46
N ASN A 159 0.56 2.48 -10.70
CA ASN A 159 0.98 2.93 -12.02
C ASN A 159 2.30 2.28 -12.47
N PHE A 160 3.25 2.09 -11.56
CA PHE A 160 4.47 1.36 -11.85
C PHE A 160 4.16 -0.10 -12.28
N ILE A 161 3.27 -0.79 -11.57
CA ILE A 161 2.77 -2.12 -11.97
C ILE A 161 2.11 -2.07 -13.35
N CYS A 162 1.19 -1.11 -13.58
CA CYS A 162 0.49 -0.96 -14.86
C CYS A 162 1.44 -0.80 -16.04
N GLN A 163 2.50 -0.03 -15.85
CA GLN A 163 3.48 0.21 -16.89
C GLN A 163 4.38 -1.00 -17.16
N ASN A 164 4.59 -1.89 -16.19
CA ASN A 164 5.59 -2.95 -16.25
C ASN A 164 4.99 -4.37 -16.34
N SER A 165 3.69 -4.51 -16.20
CA SER A 165 2.97 -5.77 -16.34
C SER A 165 2.00 -5.73 -17.51
N SER A 166 1.91 -6.82 -18.27
CA SER A 166 0.93 -6.98 -19.35
C SER A 166 -0.53 -6.94 -18.87
N HIS A 167 -0.75 -7.19 -17.60
CA HIS A 167 -2.08 -7.22 -16.98
C HIS A 167 -2.31 -6.06 -15.99
N GLY A 168 -1.37 -5.12 -15.88
CA GLY A 168 -1.41 -4.08 -14.85
C GLY A 168 -2.65 -3.21 -14.90
N TYR A 169 -3.07 -2.76 -16.07
CA TYR A 169 -4.29 -1.96 -16.22
C TYR A 169 -5.57 -2.78 -15.96
N ILE A 170 -5.57 -4.07 -16.33
CA ILE A 170 -6.68 -4.98 -16.02
C ILE A 170 -6.77 -5.18 -14.49
N LEU A 171 -5.65 -5.43 -13.83
CA LEU A 171 -5.56 -5.51 -12.37
C LEU A 171 -6.11 -4.25 -11.70
N ALA A 172 -5.77 -3.08 -12.25
CA ALA A 172 -6.17 -1.80 -11.69
C ALA A 172 -7.67 -1.50 -11.81
N THR A 173 -8.35 -2.03 -12.83
CA THR A 173 -9.70 -1.57 -13.21
C THR A 173 -10.76 -2.66 -13.33
N THR A 174 -10.35 -3.91 -13.37
CA THR A 174 -11.27 -5.02 -13.63
C THR A 174 -11.33 -5.98 -12.45
N THR A 175 -12.53 -6.35 -12.06
CA THR A 175 -12.75 -7.37 -11.04
C THR A 175 -12.44 -8.75 -11.62
N ASN A 176 -11.43 -9.40 -11.10
CA ASN A 176 -11.06 -10.73 -11.56
C ASN A 176 -10.28 -11.50 -10.48
N SER A 177 -10.93 -12.51 -9.91
CA SER A 177 -10.32 -13.38 -8.90
C SER A 177 -9.13 -14.21 -9.41
N THR A 178 -8.87 -14.22 -10.72
CA THR A 178 -7.66 -14.84 -11.26
C THR A 178 -6.39 -14.05 -10.90
N TYR A 179 -6.52 -12.76 -10.62
CA TYR A 179 -5.38 -11.86 -10.37
C TYR A 179 -5.17 -11.52 -8.89
N GLY A 180 -6.02 -12.01 -7.99
CA GLY A 180 -5.90 -11.75 -6.56
C GLY A 180 -6.86 -12.61 -5.74
N ASN A 181 -6.66 -12.68 -4.44
CA ASN A 181 -7.51 -13.43 -3.51
C ASN A 181 -8.84 -12.69 -3.27
N LEU A 182 -9.77 -12.76 -4.22
CA LEU A 182 -11.10 -12.14 -4.19
C LEU A 182 -12.20 -13.20 -4.14
N GLY A 183 -13.19 -13.01 -3.27
CA GLY A 183 -14.41 -13.86 -3.21
C GLY A 183 -14.17 -15.31 -2.77
N THR A 184 -12.97 -15.63 -2.26
CA THR A 184 -12.64 -17.01 -1.84
C THR A 184 -13.19 -17.38 -0.48
N ASN A 185 -13.63 -16.38 0.30
CA ASN A 185 -14.06 -16.51 1.71
C ASN A 185 -12.96 -16.99 2.68
N THR A 186 -11.69 -16.93 2.25
CA THR A 186 -10.55 -17.36 3.07
C THR A 186 -9.45 -16.31 3.02
N ILE A 187 -8.97 -15.88 4.20
CA ILE A 187 -7.74 -15.08 4.31
C ILE A 187 -6.57 -16.03 4.11
N GLU A 188 -5.71 -15.73 3.16
CA GLU A 188 -4.46 -16.44 2.95
C GLU A 188 -3.31 -15.80 3.76
N LEU A 189 -2.22 -16.52 3.90
CA LEU A 189 -0.98 -15.95 4.42
C LEU A 189 -0.43 -14.95 3.40
N THR A 190 0.27 -13.93 3.88
CA THR A 190 0.86 -12.89 3.03
C THR A 190 1.75 -13.49 1.93
N GLY A 191 1.56 -13.05 0.70
CA GLY A 191 2.35 -13.44 -0.47
C GLY A 191 2.22 -14.89 -0.92
N VAL A 192 1.20 -15.61 -0.47
CA VAL A 192 0.98 -17.02 -0.87
C VAL A 192 0.24 -17.14 -2.21
N TYR A 193 -0.56 -16.14 -2.54
CA TYR A 193 -1.33 -16.17 -3.78
C TYR A 193 -0.43 -15.76 -4.97
N GLU A 194 0.15 -16.76 -5.64
CA GLU A 194 1.15 -16.55 -6.70
C GLU A 194 0.67 -15.69 -7.88
N ALA A 195 -0.65 -15.69 -8.13
CA ALA A 195 -1.22 -14.95 -9.26
C ALA A 195 -1.25 -13.43 -9.04
N ASP A 196 -0.99 -12.92 -7.85
CA ASP A 196 -0.99 -11.49 -7.53
C ASP A 196 0.41 -10.87 -7.37
N ASN A 197 1.45 -11.56 -7.82
CA ASN A 197 2.82 -11.04 -7.83
C ASN A 197 3.06 -10.16 -9.07
N TYR A 198 3.08 -8.85 -8.87
CA TYR A 198 3.32 -7.86 -9.91
C TYR A 198 4.51 -6.97 -9.56
N SER A 199 5.57 -7.00 -10.36
CA SER A 199 6.80 -6.25 -10.07
C SER A 199 7.31 -6.49 -8.64
N ASN A 200 7.31 -7.75 -8.20
CA ASN A 200 7.66 -8.16 -6.83
C ASN A 200 6.75 -7.61 -5.71
N ILE A 201 5.61 -7.05 -6.04
CA ILE A 201 4.58 -6.62 -5.08
C ILE A 201 3.49 -7.67 -5.05
N HIS A 202 3.16 -8.17 -3.86
CA HIS A 202 2.11 -9.15 -3.61
C HIS A 202 0.93 -8.54 -2.87
N ASP A 203 -0.22 -9.21 -2.90
CA ASP A 203 -1.41 -8.85 -2.15
C ASP A 203 -1.93 -7.43 -2.46
N ILE A 204 -1.61 -6.88 -3.66
CA ILE A 204 -2.08 -5.56 -4.09
C ILE A 204 -3.55 -5.59 -4.53
N LEU A 205 -4.06 -6.78 -4.83
CA LEU A 205 -5.45 -7.05 -5.16
C LEU A 205 -5.98 -8.22 -4.33
N GLY A 206 -6.95 -7.97 -3.48
CA GLY A 206 -7.58 -8.99 -2.67
C GLY A 206 -6.86 -9.26 -1.36
N ASN A 207 -7.01 -10.45 -0.83
CA ASN A 207 -6.68 -10.87 0.50
C ASN A 207 -7.32 -9.98 1.56
N CYS A 208 -6.73 -8.86 1.93
CA CYS A 208 -7.37 -7.88 2.81
C CYS A 208 -7.39 -6.50 2.19
N LYS A 209 -8.46 -5.73 2.43
CA LYS A 209 -8.48 -4.30 2.15
C LYS A 209 -7.39 -3.62 2.97
N GLU A 210 -6.65 -2.73 2.35
CA GLU A 210 -5.55 -2.06 2.99
C GLU A 210 -5.91 -0.61 3.36
N TRP A 211 -5.86 -0.29 4.65
CA TRP A 211 -6.00 1.07 5.13
C TRP A 211 -4.94 1.98 4.53
N THR A 212 -5.35 3.18 4.15
CA THR A 212 -4.44 4.24 3.73
C THR A 212 -4.60 5.49 4.59
N THR A 213 -3.72 6.47 4.39
CA THR A 213 -3.85 7.78 5.03
C THR A 213 -4.91 8.66 4.36
N GLU A 214 -5.46 8.26 3.22
CA GLU A 214 -6.47 9.01 2.49
C GLU A 214 -7.78 9.15 3.30
N TYR A 215 -8.39 10.32 3.20
CA TYR A 215 -9.65 10.64 3.87
C TYR A 215 -10.77 10.79 2.84
N SER A 216 -11.92 10.21 3.16
CA SER A 216 -13.17 10.40 2.42
C SER A 216 -13.98 11.54 3.04
N SER A 217 -14.76 12.25 2.24
CA SER A 217 -15.70 13.27 2.74
C SER A 217 -16.89 12.70 3.50
N SER A 218 -17.04 11.39 3.59
CA SER A 218 -18.09 10.74 4.38
C SER A 218 -17.85 10.91 5.87
N SER A 219 -18.83 11.40 6.61
CA SER A 219 -18.75 11.51 8.06
C SER A 219 -18.85 10.16 8.78
N GLU A 220 -19.47 9.16 8.15
CA GLU A 220 -19.67 7.83 8.73
C GLU A 220 -18.55 6.86 8.38
N ALA A 221 -17.95 7.02 7.20
CA ALA A 221 -16.90 6.16 6.68
C ALA A 221 -15.75 7.00 6.11
N PRO A 222 -15.01 7.73 6.96
CA PRO A 222 -13.99 8.69 6.49
C PRO A 222 -12.67 8.04 6.08
N CYS A 223 -12.42 6.79 6.43
CA CYS A 223 -11.16 6.11 6.15
C CYS A 223 -11.20 5.43 4.79
N VAL A 224 -10.23 5.72 3.94
CA VAL A 224 -10.14 5.07 2.62
C VAL A 224 -9.31 3.79 2.72
N ASP A 225 -9.88 2.71 2.16
CA ASP A 225 -9.23 1.43 1.96
C ASP A 225 -9.01 1.16 0.47
N ARG A 226 -8.06 0.25 0.16
CA ARG A 226 -7.65 -0.09 -1.20
C ARG A 226 -7.57 -1.61 -1.40
N GLY A 227 -7.54 -2.05 -2.67
CA GLY A 227 -7.20 -3.41 -3.07
C GLY A 227 -8.33 -4.45 -3.03
N GLY A 228 -9.40 -4.23 -2.28
CA GLY A 228 -10.45 -5.24 -2.08
C GLY A 228 -10.06 -6.35 -1.11
N ASN A 229 -10.90 -7.37 -0.95
CA ASN A 229 -10.63 -8.44 0.01
C ASN A 229 -11.20 -9.81 -0.43
N PHE A 230 -10.84 -10.83 0.33
CA PHE A 230 -11.25 -12.23 0.16
C PHE A 230 -12.76 -12.49 0.25
N LEU A 231 -13.56 -11.56 0.82
CA LEU A 231 -15.01 -11.74 0.99
C LEU A 231 -15.82 -11.38 -0.26
N HIS A 232 -15.25 -10.57 -1.14
CA HIS A 232 -15.99 -10.01 -2.29
C HIS A 232 -15.19 -10.17 -3.58
N ASP A 233 -15.87 -10.47 -4.67
CA ASP A 233 -15.30 -10.68 -5.99
C ASP A 233 -15.44 -9.45 -6.93
N ASN A 234 -15.94 -8.33 -6.41
CA ASN A 234 -16.29 -7.14 -7.18
C ASN A 234 -15.33 -5.95 -6.96
N TYR A 235 -14.12 -6.22 -6.48
CA TYR A 235 -13.08 -5.21 -6.27
C TYR A 235 -11.96 -5.32 -7.31
N TYR A 236 -11.21 -4.23 -7.47
CA TYR A 236 -10.01 -4.11 -8.30
C TYR A 236 -8.96 -3.26 -7.56
N ALA A 237 -7.68 -3.33 -7.96
CA ALA A 237 -6.60 -2.75 -7.17
C ALA A 237 -6.69 -1.23 -6.98
N ALA A 238 -7.26 -0.50 -7.96
CA ALA A 238 -7.42 0.96 -7.86
C ALA A 238 -8.66 1.40 -7.08
N VAL A 239 -9.51 0.47 -6.61
CA VAL A 239 -10.71 0.84 -5.87
C VAL A 239 -10.36 1.69 -4.65
N ARG A 240 -11.19 2.70 -4.41
CA ARG A 240 -11.23 3.48 -3.17
C ARG A 240 -12.48 3.09 -2.42
N GLY A 241 -12.34 2.15 -1.50
CA GLY A 241 -13.39 1.84 -0.54
C GLY A 241 -13.39 2.89 0.58
N SER A 242 -14.41 2.86 1.41
CA SER A 242 -14.47 3.71 2.60
C SER A 242 -14.96 2.92 3.80
N GLY A 243 -14.33 3.14 4.93
CA GLY A 243 -14.63 2.43 6.17
C GLY A 243 -14.71 3.37 7.37
N ASP A 244 -15.34 2.87 8.42
CA ASP A 244 -15.43 3.55 9.71
C ASP A 244 -14.03 3.68 10.35
N MET A 245 -13.79 4.77 11.09
CA MET A 245 -12.55 5.00 11.85
C MET A 245 -12.27 3.92 12.91
N LEU A 246 -13.31 3.34 13.46
CA LEU A 246 -13.25 2.25 14.43
C LEU A 246 -13.38 0.87 13.79
N GLY A 247 -13.47 0.80 12.47
CA GLY A 247 -13.59 -0.45 11.72
C GLY A 247 -12.40 -1.36 12.00
N SER A 248 -12.66 -2.48 12.66
CA SER A 248 -11.67 -3.48 13.04
C SER A 248 -12.27 -4.86 12.80
N VAL A 249 -12.16 -5.34 11.56
CA VAL A 249 -12.76 -6.60 11.12
C VAL A 249 -11.75 -7.44 10.33
N PRO A 250 -12.02 -8.74 10.08
CA PRO A 250 -11.04 -9.62 9.45
C PRO A 250 -10.67 -9.25 8.00
N GLY A 251 -11.48 -8.43 7.34
CA GLY A 251 -11.24 -8.03 5.94
C GLY A 251 -10.36 -6.80 5.76
N TYR A 252 -9.82 -6.22 6.82
CA TYR A 252 -8.96 -5.03 6.76
C TYR A 252 -7.59 -5.30 7.34
N SER A 253 -6.56 -4.97 6.57
CA SER A 253 -5.15 -4.97 6.89
C SER A 253 -4.54 -3.62 6.52
N PHE A 254 -3.25 -3.54 6.25
CA PHE A 254 -2.57 -2.33 5.80
C PHE A 254 -1.24 -2.67 5.14
N ARG A 255 -0.63 -1.68 4.49
CA ARG A 255 0.70 -1.76 3.91
C ARG A 255 1.53 -0.56 4.35
N LEU A 256 2.84 -0.74 4.45
CA LEU A 256 3.77 0.32 4.81
C LEU A 256 4.34 0.97 3.55
N GLN A 257 4.63 2.27 3.65
CA GLN A 257 5.60 2.96 2.81
C GLN A 257 6.86 3.28 3.62
N LEU A 258 8.03 3.25 2.96
CA LEU A 258 9.29 3.73 3.52
C LEU A 258 9.89 4.81 2.62
N TYR A 259 10.51 5.81 3.24
CA TYR A 259 11.27 6.81 2.52
C TYR A 259 12.52 7.25 3.30
N ILE A 260 13.48 7.80 2.59
CA ILE A 260 14.78 8.25 3.11
C ILE A 260 14.60 9.58 3.82
N LYS A 261 15.26 9.74 4.98
CA LYS A 261 15.27 11.00 5.76
C LYS A 261 16.06 12.09 5.08
#